data_42764fb80ac485794e2499374fe1074c
#
_entry.id   42764fb80ac485794e2499374fe1074c
#
_cell.length_a   1.000
_cell.length_b   1.000
_cell.length_c   1.000
_cell.angle_alpha   90.00
_cell.angle_beta   90.00
_cell.angle_gamma   90.00
#
_symmetry.space_group_name_H-M   'P 1'
#
loop_
_entity.id
_entity.type
_entity.pdbx_description
1 polymer ?
#
loop_
_entity_poly.entity_id
_entity_poly.type
_entity_poly.pdbx_seq_one_letter_code
_entity_poly.pdbx_strand_id
1 'polypeptide(L)' 'MKLSEKAEEMLRADLKNESDTIRAYRERVKQCESLGEYAIAEDIREILRQEQEHLIDLATALGEDPPDLSK' A
#
# COMPACT_ATOMS: atom_id res chain seq x y z
N MET A 1 -14.84 -15.93 10.55
CA MET A 1 -15.87 -15.85 9.47
C MET A 1 -15.23 -16.23 8.14
N LYS A 2 -15.91 -17.05 7.37
CA LYS A 2 -15.38 -17.45 6.07
C LYS A 2 -15.91 -16.50 4.99
N LEU A 3 -14.99 -15.92 4.21
CA LEU A 3 -15.35 -15.07 3.09
C LEU A 3 -15.94 -15.90 1.94
N SER A 4 -16.88 -15.31 1.21
CA SER A 4 -17.33 -15.90 -0.05
C SER A 4 -16.18 -15.82 -1.06
N GLU A 5 -16.21 -16.69 -2.06
CA GLU A 5 -15.21 -16.72 -3.11
C GLU A 5 -15.12 -15.36 -3.83
N LYS A 6 -16.27 -14.77 -4.12
CA LYS A 6 -16.31 -13.46 -4.78
C LYS A 6 -15.74 -12.35 -3.92
N ALA A 7 -16.04 -12.35 -2.61
CA ALA A 7 -15.49 -11.36 -1.68
C ALA A 7 -13.97 -11.51 -1.57
N GLU A 8 -13.48 -12.75 -1.54
CA GLU A 8 -12.04 -13.01 -1.51
C GLU A 8 -11.35 -12.48 -2.76
N GLU A 9 -11.92 -12.73 -3.94
CA GLU A 9 -11.37 -12.23 -5.20
C GLU A 9 -11.29 -10.70 -5.22
N MET A 10 -12.33 -10.03 -4.74
CA MET A 10 -12.37 -8.57 -4.66
C MET A 10 -11.30 -8.04 -3.72
N LEU A 11 -11.14 -8.65 -2.55
CA LEU A 11 -10.13 -8.23 -1.58
C LEU A 11 -8.72 -8.46 -2.10
N ARG A 12 -8.48 -9.55 -2.83
CA ARG A 12 -7.17 -9.82 -3.43
C ARG A 12 -6.84 -8.83 -4.53
N ALA A 13 -7.82 -8.43 -5.33
CA ALA A 13 -7.62 -7.40 -6.34
C ALA A 13 -7.28 -6.05 -5.69
N ASP A 14 -7.98 -5.70 -4.61
CA ASP A 14 -7.70 -4.49 -3.85
C ASP A 14 -6.32 -4.52 -3.22
N LEU A 15 -5.91 -5.67 -2.69
CA LEU A 15 -4.59 -5.86 -2.10
C LEU A 15 -3.49 -5.64 -3.14
N LYS A 16 -3.66 -6.18 -4.34
CA LYS A 16 -2.72 -5.99 -5.44
C LYS A 16 -2.63 -4.52 -5.85
N ASN A 17 -3.78 -3.86 -6.01
CA ASN A 17 -3.83 -2.45 -6.40
C ASN A 17 -3.16 -1.58 -5.34
N GLU A 18 -3.42 -1.85 -4.06
CA GLU A 18 -2.81 -1.13 -2.95
C GLU A 18 -1.30 -1.31 -2.93
N SER A 19 -0.82 -2.55 -3.16
CA SER A 19 0.61 -2.86 -3.22
C SER A 19 1.29 -2.09 -4.34
N ASP A 20 0.68 -2.03 -5.51
CA ASP A 20 1.22 -1.28 -6.65
C ASP A 20 1.26 0.23 -6.37
N THR A 21 0.21 0.74 -5.72
CA THR A 21 0.12 2.15 -5.32
C THR A 21 1.23 2.51 -4.33
N ILE A 22 1.47 1.66 -3.34
CA ILE A 22 2.53 1.86 -2.34
C ILE A 22 3.91 1.91 -3.03
N ARG A 23 4.17 1.00 -3.95
CA ARG A 23 5.44 1.00 -4.70
C ARG A 23 5.63 2.27 -5.51
N ALA A 24 4.56 2.75 -6.17
CA ALA A 24 4.60 3.99 -6.94
C ALA A 24 4.89 5.20 -6.05
N TYR A 25 4.24 5.28 -4.90
CA TYR A 25 4.47 6.38 -3.95
C TYR A 25 5.88 6.35 -3.36
N ARG A 26 6.42 5.16 -3.06
CA ARG A 26 7.80 5.03 -2.57
C ARG A 26 8.79 5.60 -3.59
N GLU A 27 8.59 5.29 -4.85
CA GLU A 27 9.43 5.81 -5.93
C GLU A 27 9.31 7.32 -6.04
N ARG A 28 8.10 7.85 -5.87
CA ARG A 28 7.86 9.30 -5.91
C ARG A 28 8.56 10.01 -4.75
N VAL A 29 8.57 9.41 -3.55
CA VAL A 29 9.29 9.96 -2.40
C VAL A 29 10.78 10.08 -2.73
N LYS A 30 11.38 9.03 -3.30
CA LYS A 30 12.79 9.04 -3.67
C LYS A 30 13.09 10.14 -4.70
N GLN A 31 12.25 10.30 -5.69
CA GLN A 31 12.39 11.34 -6.71
C GLN A 31 12.33 12.73 -6.10
N CYS A 32 11.37 12.98 -5.21
CA CYS A 32 11.25 14.27 -4.53
C CYS A 32 12.47 14.57 -3.68
N GLU A 33 12.96 13.58 -2.94
CA GLU A 33 14.17 13.75 -2.12
C GLU A 33 15.39 14.06 -2.97
N SER A 34 15.57 13.36 -4.10
CA SER A 34 16.70 13.63 -4.98
C SER A 34 16.66 15.03 -5.59
N LEU A 35 15.47 15.62 -5.72
CA LEU A 35 15.29 16.97 -6.22
C LEU A 35 15.33 18.02 -5.12
N GLY A 36 15.51 17.62 -3.86
CA GLY A 36 15.49 18.54 -2.73
C GLY A 36 14.09 19.00 -2.32
N GLU A 37 13.05 18.34 -2.86
CA GLU A 37 11.64 18.67 -2.57
C GLU A 37 11.19 17.94 -1.32
N TYR A 38 11.76 18.30 -0.16
CA TYR A 38 11.55 17.57 1.10
C TYR A 38 10.13 17.74 1.66
N ALA A 39 9.51 18.91 1.47
CA ALA A 39 8.14 19.15 1.94
C ALA A 39 7.16 18.27 1.18
N ILE A 40 7.32 18.15 -0.13
CA ILE A 40 6.48 17.29 -0.97
C ILE A 40 6.71 15.83 -0.60
N ALA A 41 7.97 15.44 -0.39
CA ALA A 41 8.31 14.08 0.03
C ALA A 41 7.61 13.73 1.36
N GLU A 42 7.57 14.65 2.30
CA GLU A 42 6.91 14.45 3.58
C GLU A 42 5.40 14.26 3.42
N ASP A 43 4.76 15.06 2.57
CA ASP A 43 3.34 14.94 2.28
C ASP A 43 3.02 13.56 1.67
N ILE A 44 3.86 13.09 0.75
CA ILE A 44 3.69 11.78 0.13
C ILE A 44 3.90 10.66 1.15
N ARG A 45 4.86 10.82 2.08
CA ARG A 45 5.06 9.84 3.16
C ARG A 45 3.81 9.69 4.04
N GLU A 46 3.10 10.78 4.30
CA GLU A 46 1.85 10.74 5.07
C GLU A 46 0.79 9.91 4.33
N ILE A 47 0.65 10.13 3.02
CA ILE A 47 -0.25 9.34 2.19
C ILE A 47 0.19 7.87 2.21
N LEU A 48 1.48 7.63 2.06
CA LEU A 48 2.05 6.28 2.04
C LEU A 48 1.75 5.52 3.34
N ARG A 49 1.84 6.19 4.47
CA ARG A 49 1.51 5.59 5.77
C ARG A 49 0.06 5.11 5.81
N GLN A 50 -0.87 5.96 5.33
CA GLN A 50 -2.29 5.60 5.26
C GLN A 50 -2.53 4.41 4.33
N GLU A 51 -1.85 4.38 3.18
CA GLU A 51 -1.97 3.28 2.23
C GLU A 51 -1.41 1.98 2.79
N GLN A 52 -0.35 2.05 3.60
CA GLN A 52 0.20 0.89 4.28
C GLN A 52 -0.75 0.34 5.35
N GLU A 53 -1.45 1.21 6.05
CA GLU A 53 -2.48 0.81 7.00
C GLU A 53 -3.64 0.07 6.28
N HIS A 54 -4.05 0.58 5.12
CA HIS A 54 -5.06 -0.08 4.29
C HIS A 54 -4.59 -1.46 3.84
N LEU A 55 -3.33 -1.59 3.47
CA LEU A 55 -2.75 -2.86 3.06
C LEU A 55 -2.84 -3.89 4.19
N ILE A 56 -2.50 -3.48 5.39
CA ILE A 56 -2.58 -4.34 6.57
C ILE A 56 -4.03 -4.77 6.82
N ASP A 57 -4.97 -3.84 6.71
CA ASP A 57 -6.40 -4.12 6.91
C ASP A 57 -6.92 -5.13 5.89
N LEU A 58 -6.53 -4.96 4.63
CA LEU A 58 -6.92 -5.90 3.55
C LEU A 58 -6.35 -7.30 3.81
N ALA A 59 -5.09 -7.38 4.18
CA ALA A 59 -4.44 -8.66 4.50
C ALA A 59 -5.12 -9.32 5.69
N THR A 60 -5.42 -8.55 6.73
CA THR A 60 -6.14 -9.04 7.91
C THR A 60 -7.51 -9.60 7.53
N ALA A 61 -8.25 -8.89 6.68
CA ALA A 61 -9.55 -9.36 6.21
C ALA A 61 -9.44 -10.68 5.44
N LEU A 62 -8.32 -10.92 4.77
CA LEU A 62 -8.04 -12.17 4.07
C LEU A 62 -7.48 -13.26 4.99
N GLY A 63 -7.18 -12.94 6.26
CA GLY A 63 -6.56 -13.87 7.20
C GLY A 63 -5.10 -14.16 6.91
N GLU A 64 -4.41 -13.22 6.29
CA GLU A 64 -3.02 -13.37 5.85
C GLU A 64 -2.13 -12.29 6.45
N ASP A 65 -0.84 -12.54 6.44
CA ASP A 65 0.14 -11.52 6.80
C ASP A 65 0.24 -10.49 5.65
N PRO A 66 0.54 -9.22 5.96
CA PRO A 66 0.76 -8.22 4.91
C PRO A 66 1.88 -8.65 3.96
N PRO A 67 1.75 -8.37 2.65
CA PRO A 67 2.82 -8.67 1.70
C PRO A 67 4.09 -7.89 2.02
N ASP A 68 5.24 -8.51 1.79
CA ASP A 68 6.53 -7.84 1.92
C ASP A 68 6.78 -7.01 0.65
N LEU A 69 6.75 -5.69 0.77
CA LEU A 69 6.94 -4.75 -0.34
C LEU A 69 8.34 -4.13 -0.33
N SER A 70 9.26 -4.68 0.46
CA SER A 70 10.61 -4.12 0.58
C SER A 70 11.47 -4.26 -0.69
N LYS A 71 11.04 -5.09 -1.63
CA LYS A 71 11.76 -5.32 -2.89
C LYS A 71 11.12 -4.63 -4.06
#